data_2638f69948375dfee2bc583366d27f24
#
_entry.id   2638f69948375dfee2bc583366d27f24
#
_cell.length_a   1.000
_cell.length_b   1.000
_cell.length_c   1.000
_cell.angle_alpha   90.00
_cell.angle_beta   90.00
_cell.angle_gamma   90.00
#
_symmetry.space_group_name_H-M   'P 1'
#
loop_
_entity.id
_entity.type
_entity.pdbx_description
1 polymer ?
#
loop_
_entity_poly.entity_id
_entity_poly.type
_entity_poly.pdbx_seq_one_letter_code
_entity_poly.pdbx_strand_id
1 'polypeptide(L)'
;MYFGLSEEQKSLEENINRFLADNASLDTIKAVANGEEDKAQSVHQGILDLGLSGLVIPEEYGGLELDMLFATVVAAALGSGTAPVPYAGSYVMAPLAINLAGSDDQKNQWLPKIAGGECVIGVGLSEYVGAREDAGIEFLNGKLSGRSLFLIDGKNADAYLLANKSGELYLVEASAPGIEVI
;
A
#
# COMPACT_ATOMS: atom_id res chain seq x y z
N MET A 1 -14.68 24.55 -17.28
CA MET A 1 -14.05 23.28 -16.83
C MET A 1 -14.53 23.05 -15.40
N TYR A 2 -15.16 21.90 -15.12
CA TYR A 2 -15.63 21.55 -13.78
C TYR A 2 -14.50 20.87 -13.03
N PHE A 3 -14.15 21.36 -11.84
CA PHE A 3 -13.06 20.83 -11.01
C PHE A 3 -13.55 20.04 -9.78
N GLY A 4 -14.83 19.72 -9.72
CA GLY A 4 -15.39 18.93 -8.63
C GLY A 4 -15.27 17.42 -8.90
N LEU A 5 -15.54 16.63 -7.85
CA LEU A 5 -15.61 15.16 -7.95
C LEU A 5 -16.77 14.72 -8.86
N SER A 6 -16.61 13.63 -9.58
CA SER A 6 -17.70 12.96 -10.30
C SER A 6 -18.72 12.38 -9.31
N GLU A 7 -19.92 12.02 -9.78
CA GLU A 7 -20.92 11.40 -8.92
C GLU A 7 -20.46 10.05 -8.36
N GLU A 8 -19.71 9.27 -9.15
CA GLU A 8 -19.11 8.01 -8.73
C GLU A 8 -18.07 8.24 -7.62
N GLN A 9 -17.20 9.26 -7.78
CA GLN A 9 -16.19 9.61 -6.78
C GLN A 9 -16.82 10.06 -5.47
N LYS A 10 -17.88 10.89 -5.53
CA LYS A 10 -18.65 11.29 -4.33
C LYS A 10 -19.30 10.11 -3.65
N SER A 11 -19.92 9.23 -4.42
CA SER A 11 -20.57 8.02 -3.87
C SER A 11 -19.55 7.12 -3.18
N LEU A 12 -18.36 6.95 -3.77
CA LEU A 12 -17.27 6.19 -3.16
C LEU A 12 -16.81 6.84 -1.84
N GLU A 13 -16.56 8.15 -1.86
CA GLU A 13 -16.17 8.92 -0.66
C GLU A 13 -17.20 8.78 0.46
N GLU A 14 -18.49 8.94 0.15
CA GLU A 14 -19.59 8.80 1.11
C GLU A 14 -19.66 7.40 1.72
N ASN A 15 -19.47 6.36 0.91
CA ASN A 15 -19.46 4.98 1.38
C ASN A 15 -18.29 4.70 2.33
N ILE A 16 -17.09 5.18 1.99
CA ILE A 16 -15.90 5.06 2.86
C ILE A 16 -16.12 5.81 4.17
N ASN A 17 -16.58 7.06 4.10
CA ASN A 17 -16.83 7.87 5.29
C ASN A 17 -17.87 7.23 6.22
N ARG A 18 -18.94 6.64 5.67
CA ARG A 18 -19.95 5.90 6.44
C ARG A 18 -19.33 4.67 7.11
N PHE A 19 -18.58 3.87 6.35
CA PHE A 19 -17.89 2.71 6.92
C PHE A 19 -16.97 3.10 8.07
N LEU A 20 -16.17 4.16 7.91
CA LEU A 20 -15.24 4.63 8.95
C LEU A 20 -15.96 5.17 10.18
N ALA A 21 -17.08 5.90 10.00
CA ALA A 21 -17.89 6.38 11.11
C ALA A 21 -18.42 5.21 11.98
N ASP A 22 -18.78 4.10 11.35
CA ASP A 22 -19.34 2.94 12.04
C ASP A 22 -18.27 2.02 12.64
N ASN A 23 -17.06 1.92 12.03
CA ASN A 23 -16.07 0.88 12.36
C ASN A 23 -14.72 1.43 12.87
N ALA A 24 -14.38 2.69 12.59
CA ALA A 24 -13.11 3.30 12.95
C ALA A 24 -13.31 4.50 13.89
N SER A 25 -14.03 4.30 14.99
CA SER A 25 -14.20 5.33 16.02
C SER A 25 -12.86 5.77 16.61
N LEU A 26 -12.82 6.98 17.21
CA LEU A 26 -11.60 7.48 17.87
C LEU A 26 -11.07 6.51 18.94
N ASP A 27 -11.95 5.78 19.62
CA ASP A 27 -11.54 4.80 20.63
C ASP A 27 -10.96 3.54 19.95
N THR A 28 -11.49 3.12 18.80
CA THR A 28 -10.91 2.06 17.97
C THR A 28 -9.48 2.46 17.53
N ILE A 29 -9.32 3.67 17.03
CA ILE A 29 -8.01 4.17 16.55
C ILE A 29 -6.99 4.24 17.70
N LYS A 30 -7.39 4.74 18.88
CA LYS A 30 -6.54 4.76 20.08
C LYS A 30 -6.14 3.35 20.52
N ALA A 31 -7.07 2.39 20.46
CA ALA A 31 -6.80 1.01 20.80
C ALA A 31 -5.78 0.38 19.84
N VAL A 32 -5.91 0.63 18.52
CA VAL A 32 -4.91 0.22 17.53
C VAL A 32 -3.54 0.85 17.80
N ALA A 33 -3.50 2.14 18.12
CA ALA A 33 -2.26 2.83 18.48
C ALA A 33 -1.60 2.26 19.75
N ASN A 34 -2.39 1.67 20.65
CA ASN A 34 -1.93 0.97 21.86
C ASN A 34 -1.59 -0.51 21.62
N GLY A 35 -1.70 -1.01 20.37
CA GLY A 35 -1.30 -2.36 20.01
C GLY A 35 -2.43 -3.40 19.95
N GLU A 36 -3.71 -2.98 19.97
CA GLU A 36 -4.85 -3.90 19.77
C GLU A 36 -5.00 -4.25 18.28
N GLU A 37 -4.27 -5.27 17.84
CA GLU A 37 -4.18 -5.67 16.42
C GLU A 37 -5.52 -6.18 15.86
N ASP A 38 -6.35 -6.85 16.65
CA ASP A 38 -7.66 -7.34 16.21
C ASP A 38 -8.57 -6.21 15.68
N LYS A 39 -8.50 -5.02 16.28
CA LYS A 39 -9.26 -3.85 15.82
C LYS A 39 -8.72 -3.29 14.51
N ALA A 40 -7.40 -3.28 14.34
CA ALA A 40 -6.78 -2.89 13.06
C ALA A 40 -7.19 -3.84 11.95
N GLN A 41 -7.17 -5.14 12.22
CA GLN A 41 -7.58 -6.18 11.27
C GLN A 41 -9.04 -6.05 10.87
N SER A 42 -9.95 -5.75 11.82
CA SER A 42 -11.37 -5.54 11.52
C SER A 42 -11.60 -4.34 10.58
N VAL A 43 -10.92 -3.21 10.83
CA VAL A 43 -11.01 -2.05 9.93
C VAL A 43 -10.41 -2.37 8.56
N HIS A 44 -9.27 -3.06 8.54
CA HIS A 44 -8.61 -3.48 7.31
C HIS A 44 -9.50 -4.40 6.48
N GLN A 45 -10.14 -5.42 7.10
CA GLN A 45 -11.05 -6.30 6.39
C GLN A 45 -12.20 -5.55 5.72
N GLY A 46 -12.78 -4.54 6.39
CA GLY A 46 -13.82 -3.73 5.78
C GLY A 46 -13.34 -2.92 4.57
N ILE A 47 -12.08 -2.49 4.55
CA ILE A 47 -11.47 -1.85 3.36
C ILE A 47 -11.34 -2.86 2.20
N LEU A 48 -10.98 -4.11 2.50
CA LEU A 48 -10.93 -5.19 1.51
C LEU A 48 -12.32 -5.51 0.95
N ASP A 49 -13.33 -5.59 1.82
CA ASP A 49 -14.72 -5.85 1.45
C ASP A 49 -15.32 -4.73 0.55
N LEU A 50 -14.79 -3.51 0.66
CA LEU A 50 -15.09 -2.40 -0.24
C LEU A 50 -14.30 -2.44 -1.57
N GLY A 51 -13.41 -3.41 -1.77
CA GLY A 51 -12.61 -3.58 -2.97
C GLY A 51 -11.46 -2.57 -3.12
N LEU A 52 -11.09 -1.85 -2.05
CA LEU A 52 -10.12 -0.75 -2.14
C LEU A 52 -8.68 -1.23 -2.32
N SER A 53 -8.37 -2.50 -2.04
CA SER A 53 -7.06 -3.11 -2.33
C SER A 53 -6.78 -3.28 -3.82
N GLY A 54 -7.84 -3.51 -4.62
CA GLY A 54 -7.74 -3.70 -6.06
C GLY A 54 -8.01 -2.44 -6.90
N LEU A 55 -8.17 -1.27 -6.27
CA LEU A 55 -8.68 -0.07 -6.92
C LEU A 55 -7.95 0.31 -8.22
N VAL A 56 -6.61 0.33 -8.20
CA VAL A 56 -5.75 0.73 -9.34
C VAL A 56 -5.18 -0.45 -10.13
N ILE A 57 -5.54 -1.66 -9.76
CA ILE A 57 -5.06 -2.89 -10.40
C ILE A 57 -5.92 -3.16 -11.64
N PRO A 58 -5.34 -3.55 -12.79
CA PRO A 58 -6.09 -3.93 -13.97
C PRO A 58 -7.09 -5.06 -13.72
N GLU A 59 -8.22 -5.04 -14.45
CA GLU A 59 -9.27 -6.05 -14.33
C GLU A 59 -8.75 -7.47 -14.59
N GLU A 60 -7.81 -7.63 -15.53
CA GLU A 60 -7.18 -8.93 -15.83
C GLU A 60 -6.48 -9.59 -14.64
N TYR A 61 -6.09 -8.79 -13.61
CA TYR A 61 -5.51 -9.25 -12.35
C TYR A 61 -6.50 -9.21 -11.18
N GLY A 62 -7.80 -9.04 -11.45
CA GLY A 62 -8.85 -9.01 -10.44
C GLY A 62 -9.08 -7.66 -9.76
N GLY A 63 -8.53 -6.59 -10.31
CA GLY A 63 -8.73 -5.22 -9.83
C GLY A 63 -9.94 -4.51 -10.45
N LEU A 64 -10.09 -3.23 -10.12
CA LEU A 64 -11.17 -2.36 -10.61
C LEU A 64 -10.72 -1.42 -11.73
N GLU A 65 -9.43 -1.34 -12.02
CA GLU A 65 -8.81 -0.51 -13.07
C GLU A 65 -9.23 0.97 -13.03
N LEU A 66 -9.47 1.49 -11.82
CA LEU A 66 -9.80 2.90 -11.62
C LEU A 66 -8.54 3.77 -11.63
N ASP A 67 -8.72 5.03 -12.00
CA ASP A 67 -7.62 5.98 -12.14
C ASP A 67 -7.12 6.54 -10.79
N MET A 68 -6.02 7.30 -10.86
CA MET A 68 -5.40 7.94 -9.69
C MET A 68 -6.28 8.98 -9.00
N LEU A 69 -7.28 9.53 -9.67
CA LEU A 69 -8.22 10.47 -9.02
C LEU A 69 -9.11 9.71 -8.03
N PHE A 70 -9.58 8.50 -8.37
CA PHE A 70 -10.28 7.65 -7.42
C PHE A 70 -9.38 7.26 -6.24
N ALA A 71 -8.14 6.86 -6.51
CA ALA A 71 -7.18 6.55 -5.44
C ALA A 71 -6.94 7.73 -4.50
N THR A 72 -6.90 8.95 -5.04
CA THR A 72 -6.74 10.17 -4.24
C THR A 72 -7.97 10.46 -3.37
N VAL A 73 -9.18 10.26 -3.90
CA VAL A 73 -10.43 10.39 -3.13
C VAL A 73 -10.46 9.39 -1.97
N VAL A 74 -10.10 8.13 -2.23
CA VAL A 74 -10.00 7.11 -1.20
C VAL A 74 -8.96 7.49 -0.14
N ALA A 75 -7.76 7.92 -0.56
CA ALA A 75 -6.71 8.34 0.37
C ALA A 75 -7.16 9.50 1.27
N ALA A 76 -7.88 10.49 0.70
CA ALA A 76 -8.41 11.62 1.45
C ALA A 76 -9.47 11.19 2.49
N ALA A 77 -10.40 10.31 2.10
CA ALA A 77 -11.42 9.77 3.00
C ALA A 77 -10.80 8.94 4.14
N LEU A 78 -9.88 8.01 3.81
CA LEU A 78 -9.18 7.19 4.81
C LEU A 78 -8.33 8.04 5.76
N GLY A 79 -7.64 9.06 5.23
CA GLY A 79 -6.84 10.00 6.02
C GLY A 79 -7.69 10.85 6.96
N SER A 80 -8.83 11.36 6.48
CA SER A 80 -9.76 12.14 7.29
C SER A 80 -10.34 11.32 8.46
N GLY A 81 -10.59 10.03 8.25
CA GLY A 81 -11.02 9.09 9.28
C GLY A 81 -9.86 8.48 10.09
N THR A 82 -8.61 8.83 9.80
CA THR A 82 -7.41 8.27 10.45
C THR A 82 -7.40 6.73 10.41
N ALA A 83 -7.81 6.15 9.29
CA ALA A 83 -7.95 4.71 9.14
C ALA A 83 -6.58 4.00 9.24
N PRO A 84 -6.40 3.03 10.15
CA PRO A 84 -5.13 2.33 10.35
C PRO A 84 -4.95 1.19 9.34
N VAL A 85 -4.85 1.52 8.05
CA VAL A 85 -4.81 0.56 6.95
C VAL A 85 -3.63 0.83 6.00
N PRO A 86 -3.03 -0.21 5.40
CA PRO A 86 -1.85 -0.08 4.54
C PRO A 86 -2.24 0.36 3.11
N TYR A 87 -2.84 1.55 2.97
CA TYR A 87 -3.42 1.95 1.69
C TYR A 87 -2.40 2.52 0.71
N ALA A 88 -1.64 3.53 1.14
CA ALA A 88 -0.81 4.31 0.21
C ALA A 88 0.33 3.47 -0.41
N GLY A 89 1.07 2.74 0.41
CA GLY A 89 2.16 1.89 -0.04
C GLY A 89 1.64 0.64 -0.72
N SER A 90 0.84 -0.14 0.00
CA SER A 90 0.47 -1.48 -0.40
C SER A 90 -0.58 -1.52 -1.52
N TYR A 91 -1.58 -0.63 -1.49
CA TYR A 91 -2.71 -0.69 -2.43
C TYR A 91 -2.68 0.36 -3.54
N VAL A 92 -1.69 1.29 -3.51
CA VAL A 92 -1.50 2.26 -4.58
C VAL A 92 -0.09 2.18 -5.17
N MET A 93 0.96 2.43 -4.37
CA MET A 93 2.32 2.56 -4.90
C MET A 93 2.87 1.23 -5.41
N ALA A 94 2.73 0.15 -4.64
CA ALA A 94 3.26 -1.16 -5.01
C ALA A 94 2.58 -1.72 -6.28
N PRO A 95 1.24 -1.80 -6.39
CA PRO A 95 0.61 -2.32 -7.59
C PRO A 95 0.88 -1.46 -8.83
N LEU A 96 0.94 -0.14 -8.71
CA LEU A 96 1.32 0.72 -9.83
C LEU A 96 2.75 0.44 -10.32
N ALA A 97 3.70 0.32 -9.40
CA ALA A 97 5.09 0.02 -9.77
C ALA A 97 5.22 -1.36 -10.43
N ILE A 98 4.55 -2.38 -9.88
CA ILE A 98 4.54 -3.73 -10.44
C ILE A 98 3.87 -3.74 -11.82
N ASN A 99 2.74 -3.06 -11.98
CA ASN A 99 2.04 -2.99 -13.26
C ASN A 99 2.84 -2.27 -14.34
N LEU A 100 3.52 -1.17 -13.99
CA LEU A 100 4.27 -0.35 -14.96
C LEU A 100 5.65 -0.92 -15.29
N ALA A 101 6.34 -1.56 -14.35
CA ALA A 101 7.74 -1.93 -14.48
C ALA A 101 8.03 -3.42 -14.19
N GLY A 102 7.08 -4.17 -13.68
CA GLY A 102 7.25 -5.59 -13.39
C GLY A 102 7.22 -6.45 -14.66
N SER A 103 7.91 -7.61 -14.61
CA SER A 103 7.75 -8.64 -15.64
C SER A 103 6.34 -9.27 -15.56
N ASP A 104 5.94 -9.98 -16.62
CA ASP A 104 4.64 -10.66 -16.64
C ASP A 104 4.51 -11.68 -15.50
N ASP A 105 5.60 -12.38 -15.16
CA ASP A 105 5.62 -13.30 -14.02
C ASP A 105 5.38 -12.58 -12.70
N GLN A 106 6.01 -11.40 -12.50
CA GLN A 106 5.80 -10.60 -11.30
C GLN A 106 4.38 -10.05 -11.22
N LYS A 107 3.82 -9.56 -12.34
CA LYS A 107 2.43 -9.10 -12.38
C LYS A 107 1.46 -10.21 -12.03
N ASN A 108 1.60 -11.38 -12.69
CA ASN A 108 0.76 -12.55 -12.44
C ASN A 108 0.88 -13.09 -11.01
N GLN A 109 2.05 -12.97 -10.38
CA GLN A 109 2.29 -13.44 -9.02
C GLN A 109 1.71 -12.50 -7.96
N TRP A 110 1.87 -11.19 -8.14
CA TRP A 110 1.64 -10.22 -7.06
C TRP A 110 0.34 -9.45 -7.18
N LEU A 111 -0.05 -9.00 -8.39
CA LEU A 111 -1.23 -8.15 -8.55
C LEU A 111 -2.53 -8.83 -8.09
N PRO A 112 -2.80 -10.12 -8.40
CA PRO A 112 -4.00 -10.79 -7.90
C PRO A 112 -4.02 -10.89 -6.37
N LYS A 113 -2.87 -11.15 -5.73
CA LYS A 113 -2.78 -11.25 -4.27
C LYS A 113 -3.05 -9.91 -3.59
N ILE A 114 -2.53 -8.81 -4.16
CA ILE A 114 -2.81 -7.46 -3.66
C ILE A 114 -4.29 -7.13 -3.84
N ALA A 115 -4.86 -7.38 -5.03
CA ALA A 115 -6.27 -7.13 -5.31
C ALA A 115 -7.20 -7.90 -4.36
N GLY A 116 -6.87 -9.16 -4.06
CA GLY A 116 -7.60 -10.00 -3.09
C GLY A 116 -7.33 -9.66 -1.62
N GLY A 117 -6.41 -8.73 -1.33
CA GLY A 117 -6.03 -8.41 0.05
C GLY A 117 -5.23 -9.52 0.75
N GLU A 118 -4.67 -10.45 -0.02
CA GLU A 118 -3.91 -11.61 0.49
C GLU A 118 -2.48 -11.26 0.88
N CYS A 119 -1.97 -10.10 0.44
CA CYS A 119 -0.65 -9.63 0.82
C CYS A 119 -0.58 -8.12 0.99
N VAL A 120 0.29 -7.70 1.89
CA VAL A 120 0.67 -6.30 2.15
C VAL A 120 2.10 -6.10 1.68
N ILE A 121 2.34 -5.05 0.90
CA ILE A 121 3.69 -4.70 0.42
C ILE A 121 4.13 -3.38 1.04
N GLY A 122 5.20 -3.42 1.83
CA GLY A 122 5.86 -2.23 2.34
C GLY A 122 6.69 -1.55 1.24
N VAL A 123 6.64 -0.22 1.15
CA VAL A 123 7.31 0.53 0.08
C VAL A 123 8.40 1.44 0.64
N GLY A 124 9.64 1.24 0.17
CA GLY A 124 10.81 2.03 0.55
C GLY A 124 11.45 2.71 -0.65
N LEU A 125 11.10 3.99 -0.85
CA LEU A 125 11.62 4.83 -1.95
C LEU A 125 12.52 5.98 -1.46
N SER A 126 12.77 6.06 -0.16
CA SER A 126 13.49 7.19 0.46
C SER A 126 14.91 7.37 -0.08
N GLU A 127 15.59 6.30 -0.44
CA GLU A 127 16.94 6.31 -0.98
C GLU A 127 16.99 6.94 -2.37
N TYR A 128 16.00 6.67 -3.19
CA TYR A 128 15.87 7.28 -4.52
C TYR A 128 15.65 8.79 -4.44
N VAL A 129 14.86 9.23 -3.48
CA VAL A 129 14.60 10.66 -3.27
C VAL A 129 15.67 11.36 -2.41
N GLY A 130 16.70 10.65 -1.99
CA GLY A 130 17.86 11.22 -1.29
C GLY A 130 17.61 11.58 0.18
N ALA A 131 16.85 10.77 0.90
CA ALA A 131 16.41 11.09 2.24
C ALA A 131 17.53 11.19 3.29
N ARG A 132 18.56 10.30 3.24
CA ARG A 132 19.65 10.27 4.23
C ARG A 132 20.93 9.68 3.64
N GLU A 133 22.08 10.13 4.15
CA GLU A 133 23.40 9.67 3.68
C GLU A 133 23.72 8.22 4.10
N ASP A 134 23.19 7.78 5.24
CA ASP A 134 23.41 6.45 5.82
C ASP A 134 22.39 5.38 5.33
N ALA A 135 21.51 5.75 4.41
CA ALA A 135 20.54 4.87 3.79
C ALA A 135 20.92 4.52 2.36
N GLY A 136 20.40 3.43 1.89
CA GLY A 136 20.55 2.95 0.52
C GLY A 136 20.70 1.45 0.47
N ILE A 137 20.16 0.88 -0.59
CA ILE A 137 20.34 -0.52 -0.92
C ILE A 137 21.19 -0.64 -2.18
N GLU A 138 21.99 -1.69 -2.26
CA GLU A 138 22.81 -2.04 -3.40
C GLU A 138 22.57 -3.50 -3.79
N PHE A 139 22.54 -3.78 -5.09
CA PHE A 139 22.47 -5.13 -5.60
C PHE A 139 23.85 -5.54 -6.15
N LEU A 140 24.49 -6.45 -5.42
CA LEU A 140 25.83 -6.93 -5.77
C LEU A 140 25.89 -8.45 -5.67
N ASN A 141 26.41 -9.10 -6.71
CA ASN A 141 26.62 -10.56 -6.75
C ASN A 141 25.35 -11.39 -6.43
N GLY A 142 24.19 -10.93 -6.91
CA GLY A 142 22.92 -11.63 -6.71
C GLY A 142 22.29 -11.42 -5.32
N LYS A 143 22.78 -10.45 -4.53
CA LYS A 143 22.27 -10.15 -3.20
C LYS A 143 21.97 -8.67 -3.06
N LEU A 144 20.90 -8.36 -2.34
CA LEU A 144 20.60 -7.03 -1.84
C LEU A 144 21.30 -6.84 -0.49
N SER A 145 21.88 -5.65 -0.28
CA SER A 145 22.51 -5.26 0.97
C SER A 145 22.28 -3.78 1.21
N GLY A 146 22.13 -3.38 2.45
CA GLY A 146 21.98 -1.98 2.82
C GLY A 146 20.80 -1.75 3.77
N ARG A 147 20.32 -0.52 3.79
CA ARG A 147 19.24 -0.08 4.70
C ARG A 147 18.26 0.81 3.94
N SER A 148 16.98 0.47 4.04
CA SER A 148 15.89 1.34 3.59
C SER A 148 15.20 1.97 4.79
N LEU A 149 14.95 3.28 4.73
CA LEU A 149 14.38 4.06 5.82
C LEU A 149 12.97 4.50 5.47
N PHE A 150 12.13 4.66 6.52
CA PHE A 150 10.78 5.21 6.37
C PHE A 150 9.91 4.42 5.40
N LEU A 151 9.87 3.09 5.55
CA LEU A 151 9.00 2.26 4.75
C LEU A 151 7.53 2.62 4.99
N ILE A 152 6.82 2.95 3.91
CA ILE A 152 5.38 3.15 3.93
C ILE A 152 4.75 1.76 4.00
N ASP A 153 3.81 1.56 4.93
CA ASP A 153 3.12 0.29 5.15
C ASP A 153 4.05 -0.92 5.43
N GLY A 154 5.27 -0.65 5.95
CA GLY A 154 6.28 -1.69 6.16
C GLY A 154 6.03 -2.61 7.36
N LYS A 155 5.16 -2.22 8.30
CA LYS A 155 4.85 -3.05 9.47
C LYS A 155 3.99 -4.25 9.04
N ASN A 156 4.43 -5.47 9.41
CA ASN A 156 3.75 -6.72 9.09
C ASN A 156 3.55 -6.96 7.57
N ALA A 157 4.39 -6.36 6.73
CA ALA A 157 4.34 -6.58 5.30
C ALA A 157 4.84 -7.98 4.92
N ASP A 158 4.24 -8.57 3.88
CA ASP A 158 4.62 -9.88 3.33
C ASP A 158 5.80 -9.76 2.36
N ALA A 159 5.96 -8.58 1.76
CA ALA A 159 7.07 -8.25 0.89
C ALA A 159 7.41 -6.75 0.94
N TYR A 160 8.57 -6.39 0.42
CA TYR A 160 9.05 -5.01 0.34
C TYR A 160 9.38 -4.65 -1.10
N LEU A 161 8.82 -3.54 -1.57
CA LEU A 161 9.21 -2.88 -2.81
C LEU A 161 10.21 -1.77 -2.45
N LEU A 162 11.46 -1.96 -2.82
CA LEU A 162 12.56 -1.08 -2.44
C LEU A 162 13.18 -0.43 -3.68
N ALA A 163 13.54 0.85 -3.58
CA ALA A 163 14.29 1.54 -4.62
C ALA A 163 15.75 1.77 -4.18
N ASN A 164 16.70 1.59 -5.09
CA ASN A 164 18.05 2.07 -4.89
C ASN A 164 18.22 3.53 -5.37
N LYS A 165 19.40 4.10 -5.15
CA LYS A 165 19.73 5.48 -5.58
C LYS A 165 19.68 5.69 -7.10
N SER A 166 19.77 4.62 -7.88
CA SER A 166 19.70 4.65 -9.35
C SER A 166 18.26 4.55 -9.88
N GLY A 167 17.26 4.36 -9.00
CA GLY A 167 15.87 4.19 -9.38
C GLY A 167 15.50 2.77 -9.81
N GLU A 168 16.38 1.81 -9.60
CA GLU A 168 16.05 0.41 -9.80
C GLU A 168 15.15 -0.08 -8.65
N LEU A 169 14.11 -0.84 -8.99
CA LEU A 169 13.15 -1.38 -8.03
C LEU A 169 13.40 -2.86 -7.77
N TYR A 170 13.34 -3.23 -6.53
CA TYR A 170 13.52 -4.61 -6.07
C TYR A 170 12.31 -5.02 -5.23
N LEU A 171 11.71 -6.14 -5.58
CA LEU A 171 10.63 -6.77 -4.79
C LEU A 171 11.22 -7.96 -4.03
N VAL A 172 11.14 -7.91 -2.71
CA VAL A 172 11.77 -8.88 -1.81
C VAL A 172 10.73 -9.41 -0.83
N GLU A 173 10.58 -10.72 -0.75
CA GLU A 173 9.70 -11.34 0.25
C GLU A 173 10.23 -11.07 1.66
N ALA A 174 9.34 -10.75 2.61
CA ALA A 174 9.73 -10.47 4.00
C ALA A 174 10.39 -11.67 4.69
N SER A 175 10.09 -12.89 4.23
CA SER A 175 10.69 -14.14 4.70
C SER A 175 12.12 -14.37 4.19
N ALA A 176 12.65 -13.54 3.29
CA ALA A 176 13.98 -13.71 2.74
C ALA A 176 15.05 -13.61 3.85
N PRO A 177 16.08 -14.47 3.82
CA PRO A 177 17.11 -14.48 4.87
C PRO A 177 17.87 -13.15 4.96
N GLY A 178 18.04 -12.62 6.18
CA GLY A 178 18.83 -11.41 6.43
C GLY A 178 18.03 -10.12 6.42
N ILE A 179 16.71 -10.18 6.31
CA ILE A 179 15.84 -9.00 6.50
C ILE A 179 15.61 -8.79 7.99
N GLU A 180 15.81 -7.56 8.45
CA GLU A 180 15.48 -7.10 9.78
C GLU A 180 14.64 -5.82 9.66
N VAL A 181 13.50 -5.78 10.36
CA VAL A 181 12.60 -4.62 10.44
C VAL A 181 12.70 -4.05 11.85
N ILE A 182 13.01 -2.76 11.97
CA ILE A 182 13.25 -2.05 13.23
C ILE A 182 12.21 -0.97 13.41
#